data_62d39bec2520301e591397602a317940
#
_entry.id   62d39bec2520301e591397602a317940
#
_cell.length_a   1.000
_cell.length_b   1.000
_cell.length_c   1.000
_cell.angle_alpha   90.00
_cell.angle_beta   90.00
_cell.angle_gamma   90.00
#
_symmetry.space_group_name_H-M   'P 1'
#
loop_
_entity.id
_entity.type
_entity.pdbx_description
1 polymer ?
#
loop_
_entity_poly.entity_id
_entity_poly.type
_entity_poly.pdbx_seq_one_letter_code
_entity_poly.pdbx_strand_id
1 'polypeptide(L)'
;MIRLVLATLLSGSLVAPAQAAPADYHPPRHFYTPNHQPYRRLPTRLSFGFNLASYNGDLTGRLRDNTLRLGLSIGLVRTLSPHLTFGADLGYVKFQAVDQFPERGYRFGGTDALLTTYLRYNILADKSMYLGPNHRPTTWQPFLQAGVGGMVYNPGLVQAVPGGTVQLPAEGNNTATFSGVAAVLPVGAGVTLRASRSLYFTLEGLYYFTSSDLLDGISQRGNPDSKDSFMTAALKIEYAFYKKKGKPLVHFD
;
A
#
# COMPACT_ATOMS: atom_id res chain seq x y z
N MET A 1 -16.65 46.58 49.06
CA MET A 1 -17.79 46.13 48.20
C MET A 1 -17.78 46.97 46.96
N ILE A 2 -17.16 46.46 45.91
CA ILE A 2 -17.09 47.17 44.64
C ILE A 2 -17.82 46.25 43.62
N ARG A 3 -18.97 46.74 43.15
CA ARG A 3 -19.73 46.07 42.08
C ARG A 3 -19.19 46.51 40.74
N LEU A 4 -18.61 45.56 40.00
CA LEU A 4 -18.16 45.75 38.64
C LEU A 4 -19.38 45.52 37.70
N VAL A 5 -19.78 46.57 37.01
CA VAL A 5 -20.83 46.50 35.96
C VAL A 5 -20.12 46.21 34.67
N LEU A 6 -20.36 45.00 34.14
CA LEU A 6 -19.83 44.57 32.82
C LEU A 6 -20.85 44.99 31.76
N ALA A 7 -20.57 46.05 31.00
CA ALA A 7 -21.35 46.49 29.87
C ALA A 7 -20.94 45.65 28.62
N THR A 8 -21.80 44.75 28.18
CA THR A 8 -21.64 43.98 26.94
C THR A 8 -22.13 44.85 25.78
N LEU A 9 -21.18 45.33 24.98
CA LEU A 9 -21.44 45.94 23.67
C LEU A 9 -21.78 44.82 22.65
N LEU A 10 -23.04 44.64 22.32
CA LEU A 10 -23.44 43.86 21.16
C LEU A 10 -23.20 44.72 19.92
N SER A 11 -22.05 44.53 19.26
CA SER A 11 -21.83 45.01 17.90
C SER A 11 -22.46 44.02 16.93
N GLY A 12 -23.70 44.31 16.49
CA GLY A 12 -24.34 43.60 15.39
C GLY A 12 -23.60 43.89 14.07
N SER A 13 -22.71 42.98 13.67
CA SER A 13 -22.17 42.98 12.32
C SER A 13 -23.26 42.54 11.35
N LEU A 14 -23.80 43.49 10.55
CA LEU A 14 -24.58 43.23 9.35
C LEU A 14 -23.71 42.41 8.37
N VAL A 15 -23.87 41.08 8.40
CA VAL A 15 -23.30 40.21 7.36
C VAL A 15 -24.11 40.49 6.09
N ALA A 16 -23.54 41.29 5.20
CA ALA A 16 -24.04 41.40 3.84
C ALA A 16 -24.08 40.01 3.19
N PRO A 17 -25.15 39.63 2.47
CA PRO A 17 -25.19 38.37 1.76
C PRO A 17 -24.04 38.40 0.74
N ALA A 18 -23.07 37.51 0.93
CA ALA A 18 -22.00 37.29 -0.04
C ALA A 18 -22.66 36.85 -1.36
N GLN A 19 -22.68 37.73 -2.33
CA GLN A 19 -23.10 37.38 -3.69
C GLN A 19 -22.18 36.25 -4.13
N ALA A 20 -22.76 35.05 -4.30
CA ALA A 20 -22.02 33.91 -4.84
C ALA A 20 -21.46 34.31 -6.20
N ALA A 21 -20.14 34.50 -6.29
CA ALA A 21 -19.50 34.71 -7.57
C ALA A 21 -19.94 33.60 -8.54
N PRO A 22 -20.23 33.92 -9.82
CA PRO A 22 -20.65 32.93 -10.79
C PRO A 22 -19.59 31.81 -10.75
N ALA A 23 -20.03 30.55 -10.57
CA ALA A 23 -19.17 29.42 -10.50
C ALA A 23 -18.31 29.42 -11.79
N ASP A 24 -17.02 29.70 -11.64
CA ASP A 24 -16.09 29.71 -12.75
C ASP A 24 -16.19 28.38 -13.48
N TYR A 25 -16.76 28.39 -14.66
CA TYR A 25 -16.83 27.23 -15.52
C TYR A 25 -15.41 26.89 -15.98
N HIS A 26 -14.73 26.06 -15.24
CA HIS A 26 -13.49 25.48 -15.70
C HIS A 26 -13.81 24.31 -16.64
N PRO A 27 -13.51 24.42 -17.93
CA PRO A 27 -13.70 23.31 -18.85
C PRO A 27 -12.93 22.09 -18.34
N PRO A 28 -13.47 20.88 -18.49
CA PRO A 28 -12.80 19.68 -18.04
C PRO A 28 -11.42 19.56 -18.68
N ARG A 29 -10.36 19.47 -17.87
CA ARG A 29 -9.00 19.33 -18.35
C ARG A 29 -8.86 18.02 -19.11
N HIS A 30 -8.47 18.10 -20.37
CA HIS A 30 -8.13 16.94 -21.20
C HIS A 30 -6.63 16.71 -21.14
N PHE A 31 -6.25 15.45 -21.05
CA PHE A 31 -4.87 15.00 -21.17
C PHE A 31 -4.75 14.26 -22.50
N TYR A 32 -3.55 14.21 -23.06
CA TYR A 32 -3.31 13.56 -24.35
C TYR A 32 -2.28 12.46 -24.19
N THR A 33 -2.51 11.33 -24.86
CA THR A 33 -1.51 10.27 -25.01
C THR A 33 -0.43 10.72 -26.01
N PRO A 34 0.73 10.02 -26.11
CA PRO A 34 1.71 10.28 -27.16
C PRO A 34 1.14 10.25 -28.58
N ASN A 35 0.08 9.49 -28.80
CA ASN A 35 -0.64 9.42 -30.08
C ASN A 35 -1.75 10.47 -30.21
N HIS A 36 -1.68 11.57 -29.46
CA HIS A 36 -2.66 12.66 -29.44
C HIS A 36 -4.12 12.28 -29.13
N GLN A 37 -4.36 11.10 -28.55
CA GLN A 37 -5.72 10.70 -28.16
C GLN A 37 -6.08 11.38 -26.82
N PRO A 38 -7.20 12.13 -26.75
CA PRO A 38 -7.62 12.78 -25.54
C PRO A 38 -8.15 11.78 -24.51
N TYR A 39 -7.76 11.93 -23.24
CA TYR A 39 -8.25 11.12 -22.16
C TYR A 39 -8.54 11.94 -20.90
N ARG A 40 -9.32 11.37 -19.97
CA ARG A 40 -9.59 11.95 -18.66
C ARG A 40 -9.09 11.01 -17.56
N ARG A 41 -8.59 11.57 -16.47
CA ARG A 41 -8.17 10.77 -15.32
C ARG A 41 -9.37 10.23 -14.56
N LEU A 42 -9.24 9.01 -14.08
CA LEU A 42 -10.20 8.38 -13.19
C LEU A 42 -10.04 8.91 -11.75
N PRO A 43 -11.07 8.81 -10.90
CA PRO A 43 -10.95 9.16 -9.49
C PRO A 43 -9.94 8.26 -8.78
N THR A 44 -9.38 8.76 -7.69
CA THR A 44 -8.54 7.97 -6.80
C THR A 44 -9.37 6.86 -6.16
N ARG A 45 -8.78 5.67 -6.04
CA ARG A 45 -9.37 4.50 -5.41
C ARG A 45 -8.72 4.32 -4.04
N LEU A 46 -9.54 3.96 -3.04
CA LEU A 46 -9.08 3.43 -1.77
C LEU A 46 -8.93 1.91 -1.94
N SER A 47 -7.83 1.36 -1.47
CA SER A 47 -7.48 -0.05 -1.56
C SER A 47 -7.44 -0.67 -0.17
N PHE A 48 -8.02 -1.87 -0.02
CA PHE A 48 -7.86 -2.76 1.11
C PHE A 48 -7.36 -4.10 0.60
N GLY A 49 -6.31 -4.64 1.24
CA GLY A 49 -5.68 -5.88 0.82
C GLY A 49 -5.47 -6.87 1.94
N PHE A 50 -5.60 -8.15 1.58
CA PHE A 50 -5.14 -9.29 2.37
C PHE A 50 -3.90 -9.85 1.69
N ASN A 51 -2.81 -10.01 2.46
CA ASN A 51 -1.54 -10.47 1.94
C ASN A 51 -1.17 -11.80 2.58
N LEU A 52 -0.58 -12.70 1.81
CA LEU A 52 0.15 -13.85 2.30
C LEU A 52 1.63 -13.58 2.06
N ALA A 53 2.45 -13.64 3.09
CA ALA A 53 3.87 -13.40 3.01
C ALA A 53 4.68 -14.68 3.22
N SER A 54 5.76 -14.80 2.47
CA SER A 54 6.76 -15.86 2.57
C SER A 54 8.14 -15.20 2.67
N TYR A 55 8.87 -15.53 3.72
CA TYR A 55 10.23 -15.05 3.94
C TYR A 55 11.24 -15.87 3.14
N ASN A 56 12.32 -15.24 2.71
CA ASN A 56 13.46 -15.89 2.06
C ASN A 56 14.76 -15.24 2.56
N GLY A 57 15.47 -15.91 3.43
CA GLY A 57 16.72 -15.47 4.07
C GLY A 57 17.47 -16.65 4.67
N ASP A 58 18.38 -16.37 5.58
CA ASP A 58 19.37 -17.32 6.09
C ASP A 58 18.79 -18.55 6.81
N LEU A 59 17.59 -18.44 7.39
CA LEU A 59 16.92 -19.55 8.07
C LEU A 59 16.18 -20.50 7.12
N THR A 60 15.86 -20.07 5.89
CA THR A 60 14.95 -20.82 5.02
C THR A 60 15.59 -21.12 3.66
N GLY A 61 15.90 -22.38 3.41
CA GLY A 61 16.36 -22.84 2.08
C GLY A 61 15.22 -23.21 1.11
N ARG A 62 13.99 -23.37 1.57
CA ARG A 62 12.86 -23.84 0.76
C ARG A 62 11.55 -23.15 1.18
N LEU A 63 10.65 -22.95 0.22
CA LEU A 63 9.30 -22.43 0.48
C LEU A 63 8.51 -23.24 1.51
N ARG A 64 8.83 -24.53 1.65
CA ARG A 64 8.17 -25.42 2.59
C ARG A 64 8.53 -25.16 4.05
N ASP A 65 9.65 -24.52 4.31
CA ASP A 65 10.14 -24.18 5.66
C ASP A 65 9.50 -22.89 6.18
N ASN A 66 8.79 -22.18 5.30
CA ASN A 66 8.06 -20.96 5.61
C ASN A 66 6.61 -21.23 6.01
N THR A 67 6.15 -20.60 7.06
CA THR A 67 4.74 -20.56 7.40
C THR A 67 4.12 -19.31 6.79
N LEU A 68 3.24 -19.51 5.78
CA LEU A 68 2.48 -18.40 5.21
C LEU A 68 1.64 -17.73 6.29
N ARG A 69 1.82 -16.42 6.46
CA ARG A 69 1.09 -15.63 7.46
C ARG A 69 0.26 -14.56 6.77
N LEU A 70 -0.93 -14.36 7.31
CA LEU A 70 -1.85 -13.36 6.83
C LEU A 70 -1.39 -11.97 7.28
N GLY A 71 -1.30 -11.05 6.34
CA GLY A 71 -1.10 -9.63 6.55
C GLY A 71 -2.25 -8.81 5.97
N LEU A 72 -2.24 -7.52 6.26
CA LEU A 72 -3.26 -6.56 5.80
C LEU A 72 -2.58 -5.36 5.15
N SER A 73 -3.27 -4.71 4.24
CA SER A 73 -2.81 -3.45 3.66
C SER A 73 -3.97 -2.50 3.39
N ILE A 74 -3.68 -1.22 3.49
CA ILE A 74 -4.57 -0.13 3.08
C ILE A 74 -3.78 0.82 2.20
N GLY A 75 -4.40 1.35 1.16
CA GLY A 75 -3.68 2.22 0.24
C GLY A 75 -4.55 3.10 -0.62
N LEU A 76 -3.88 3.92 -1.40
CA LEU A 76 -4.48 4.82 -2.38
C LEU A 76 -3.90 4.49 -3.75
N VAL A 77 -4.79 4.35 -4.73
CA VAL A 77 -4.42 4.01 -6.11
C VAL A 77 -5.00 5.06 -7.05
N ARG A 78 -4.16 5.65 -7.90
CA ARG A 78 -4.56 6.69 -8.85
C ARG A 78 -4.06 6.37 -10.25
N THR A 79 -4.98 6.17 -11.17
CA THR A 79 -4.64 6.00 -12.59
C THR A 79 -4.25 7.35 -13.20
N LEU A 80 -3.00 7.46 -13.64
CA LEU A 80 -2.42 8.69 -14.20
C LEU A 80 -2.67 8.78 -15.71
N SER A 81 -2.54 7.66 -16.42
CA SER A 81 -2.77 7.52 -17.86
C SER A 81 -3.39 6.16 -18.15
N PRO A 82 -3.86 5.89 -19.38
CA PRO A 82 -4.42 4.57 -19.73
C PRO A 82 -3.50 3.38 -19.43
N HIS A 83 -2.19 3.59 -19.44
CA HIS A 83 -1.20 2.56 -19.15
C HIS A 83 -0.49 2.74 -17.80
N LEU A 84 -0.62 3.87 -17.11
CA LEU A 84 0.17 4.15 -15.93
C LEU A 84 -0.70 4.42 -14.71
N THR A 85 -0.45 3.69 -13.63
CA THR A 85 -1.12 3.85 -12.34
C THR A 85 -0.07 4.05 -11.25
N PHE A 86 -0.29 5.04 -10.40
CA PHE A 86 0.50 5.30 -9.19
C PHE A 86 -0.27 4.83 -7.98
N GLY A 87 0.42 4.25 -6.99
CA GLY A 87 -0.18 3.89 -5.73
C GLY A 87 0.77 4.08 -4.55
N ALA A 88 0.16 4.10 -3.36
CA ALA A 88 0.86 4.08 -2.09
C ALA A 88 0.09 3.18 -1.13
N ASP A 89 0.78 2.25 -0.47
CA ASP A 89 0.22 1.28 0.46
C ASP A 89 0.93 1.34 1.80
N LEU A 90 0.15 1.28 2.86
CA LEU A 90 0.59 0.96 4.21
C LEU A 90 0.20 -0.49 4.48
N GLY A 91 1.20 -1.34 4.74
CA GLY A 91 1.04 -2.77 4.95
C GLY A 91 1.46 -3.19 6.36
N TYR A 92 0.81 -4.22 6.84
CA TYR A 92 1.16 -4.98 8.03
C TYR A 92 1.39 -6.42 7.62
N VAL A 93 2.59 -6.93 7.86
CA VAL A 93 3.01 -8.26 7.43
C VAL A 93 3.53 -9.04 8.63
N LYS A 94 3.18 -10.30 8.71
CA LYS A 94 3.75 -11.24 9.68
C LYS A 94 4.63 -12.23 8.96
N PHE A 95 5.78 -12.51 9.54
CA PHE A 95 6.67 -13.57 9.11
C PHE A 95 6.77 -14.64 10.18
N GLN A 96 6.94 -15.88 9.77
CA GLN A 96 7.32 -16.97 10.64
C GLN A 96 8.09 -17.99 9.82
N ALA A 97 9.25 -18.37 10.31
CA ALA A 97 10.06 -19.40 9.70
C ALA A 97 10.63 -20.33 10.78
N VAL A 98 10.90 -21.55 10.37
CA VAL A 98 11.58 -22.58 11.17
C VAL A 98 12.90 -22.86 10.47
N ASP A 99 13.98 -23.00 11.24
CA ASP A 99 15.31 -23.30 10.69
C ASP A 99 15.25 -24.57 9.84
N GLN A 100 15.87 -24.52 8.67
CA GLN A 100 16.06 -25.68 7.79
C GLN A 100 16.87 -26.82 8.45
N PHE A 101 17.65 -26.52 9.51
CA PHE A 101 18.40 -27.47 10.30
C PHE A 101 17.73 -27.72 11.66
N PRO A 102 16.90 -28.78 11.79
CA PRO A 102 16.14 -29.08 13.03
C PRO A 102 17.02 -29.17 14.27
N GLU A 103 18.29 -29.53 14.09
CA GLU A 103 19.27 -29.72 15.19
C GLU A 103 19.58 -28.39 15.91
N ARG A 104 19.43 -27.23 15.24
CA ARG A 104 19.67 -25.93 15.84
C ARG A 104 18.49 -25.41 16.64
N GLY A 105 17.28 -25.90 16.34
CA GLY A 105 16.05 -25.58 17.06
C GLY A 105 15.63 -24.11 16.97
N TYR A 106 16.12 -23.32 15.99
CA TYR A 106 15.75 -21.92 15.85
C TYR A 106 14.36 -21.77 15.22
N ARG A 107 13.62 -20.81 15.73
CA ARG A 107 12.35 -20.33 15.16
C ARG A 107 12.37 -18.82 15.15
N PHE A 108 11.92 -18.25 14.06
CA PHE A 108 11.80 -16.82 13.87
C PHE A 108 10.32 -16.46 13.72
N GLY A 109 9.92 -15.35 14.35
CA GLY A 109 8.61 -14.73 14.15
C GLY A 109 8.77 -13.22 14.20
N GLY A 110 8.34 -12.52 13.16
CA GLY A 110 8.40 -11.06 13.06
C GLY A 110 7.04 -10.47 12.74
N THR A 111 6.87 -9.23 13.13
CA THR A 111 5.71 -8.41 12.81
C THR A 111 6.23 -7.09 12.29
N ASP A 112 5.91 -6.78 11.04
CA ASP A 112 6.53 -5.70 10.31
C ASP A 112 5.49 -4.78 9.70
N ALA A 113 5.80 -3.48 9.71
CA ALA A 113 5.01 -2.45 9.06
C ALA A 113 5.74 -1.93 7.82
N LEU A 114 5.06 -1.89 6.70
CA LEU A 114 5.59 -1.43 5.41
C LEU A 114 4.85 -0.19 4.95
N LEU A 115 5.61 0.79 4.47
CA LEU A 115 5.09 1.91 3.68
C LEU A 115 5.75 1.88 2.31
N THR A 116 4.96 1.68 1.26
CA THR A 116 5.48 1.58 -0.11
C THR A 116 4.75 2.53 -1.04
N THR A 117 5.49 3.06 -2.00
CA THR A 117 4.96 3.78 -3.16
C THR A 117 5.37 3.04 -4.42
N TYR A 118 4.49 2.98 -5.41
CA TYR A 118 4.74 2.18 -6.60
C TYR A 118 4.12 2.77 -7.85
N LEU A 119 4.68 2.35 -8.98
CA LEU A 119 4.13 2.55 -10.33
C LEU A 119 3.72 1.19 -10.89
N ARG A 120 2.51 1.13 -11.46
CA ARG A 120 2.02 0.00 -12.24
C ARG A 120 1.97 0.39 -13.70
N TYR A 121 2.58 -0.42 -14.55
CA TYR A 121 2.43 -0.34 -15.99
C TYR A 121 1.37 -1.34 -16.43
N ASN A 122 0.19 -0.84 -16.81
CA ASN A 122 -0.91 -1.66 -17.33
C ASN A 122 -0.58 -2.06 -18.77
N ILE A 123 -0.46 -3.36 -19.02
CA ILE A 123 -0.16 -3.90 -20.36
C ILE A 123 -1.28 -3.54 -21.33
N LEU A 124 -2.52 -3.63 -20.84
CA LEU A 124 -3.71 -3.23 -21.60
C LEU A 124 -4.17 -1.83 -21.17
N ALA A 125 -4.33 -0.94 -22.15
CA ALA A 125 -4.84 0.40 -21.90
C ALA A 125 -6.23 0.39 -21.26
N ASP A 126 -6.48 1.23 -20.26
CA ASP A 126 -7.84 1.43 -19.75
C ASP A 126 -8.65 2.28 -20.73
N LYS A 127 -9.40 1.59 -21.58
CA LYS A 127 -10.23 2.23 -22.61
C LYS A 127 -11.32 3.14 -22.03
N SER A 128 -11.69 2.98 -20.75
CA SER A 128 -12.69 3.85 -20.11
C SER A 128 -12.20 5.28 -19.86
N MET A 129 -10.89 5.51 -19.99
CA MET A 129 -10.30 6.82 -19.86
C MET A 129 -10.42 7.66 -21.13
N TYR A 130 -10.44 7.04 -22.31
CA TYR A 130 -10.53 7.77 -23.56
C TYR A 130 -11.87 8.48 -23.73
N LEU A 131 -11.83 9.63 -24.38
CA LEU A 131 -13.02 10.41 -24.73
C LEU A 131 -13.59 9.90 -26.05
N GLY A 132 -14.88 9.53 -26.03
CA GLY A 132 -15.57 9.05 -27.22
C GLY A 132 -16.72 8.09 -26.87
N PRO A 133 -17.71 7.96 -27.76
CA PRO A 133 -18.92 7.19 -27.46
C PRO A 133 -18.69 5.66 -27.44
N ASN A 134 -17.63 5.16 -28.07
CA ASN A 134 -17.45 3.72 -28.35
C ASN A 134 -16.41 3.05 -27.43
N HIS A 135 -15.96 3.71 -26.35
CA HIS A 135 -14.93 3.14 -25.49
C HIS A 135 -15.55 2.34 -24.33
N ARG A 136 -15.60 1.03 -24.50
CA ARG A 136 -16.01 0.11 -23.43
C ARG A 136 -14.90 0.01 -22.37
N PRO A 137 -15.25 -0.07 -21.09
CA PRO A 137 -14.28 -0.29 -20.02
C PRO A 137 -13.48 -1.57 -20.25
N THR A 138 -12.19 -1.52 -20.01
CA THR A 138 -11.34 -2.71 -19.98
C THR A 138 -11.62 -3.45 -18.67
N THR A 139 -12.11 -4.70 -18.76
CA THR A 139 -12.46 -5.49 -17.57
C THR A 139 -11.22 -6.06 -16.89
N TRP A 140 -10.24 -6.51 -17.67
CA TRP A 140 -9.01 -7.14 -17.21
C TRP A 140 -7.82 -6.25 -17.52
N GLN A 141 -7.02 -5.95 -16.53
CA GLN A 141 -5.83 -5.12 -16.66
C GLN A 141 -4.64 -5.81 -16.03
N PRO A 142 -3.93 -6.65 -16.77
CA PRO A 142 -2.64 -7.18 -16.33
C PRO A 142 -1.63 -6.05 -16.25
N PHE A 143 -0.77 -6.09 -15.23
CA PHE A 143 0.21 -5.05 -14.99
C PHE A 143 1.54 -5.61 -14.49
N LEU A 144 2.61 -4.84 -14.71
CA LEU A 144 3.88 -4.94 -14.03
C LEU A 144 3.97 -3.81 -13.00
N GLN A 145 4.58 -4.08 -11.87
CA GLN A 145 4.72 -3.11 -10.78
C GLN A 145 6.16 -3.04 -10.31
N ALA A 146 6.61 -1.82 -10.05
CA ALA A 146 7.86 -1.55 -9.35
C ALA A 146 7.66 -0.38 -8.39
N GLY A 147 8.37 -0.40 -7.26
CA GLY A 147 8.19 0.62 -6.24
C GLY A 147 9.39 0.77 -5.33
N VAL A 148 9.24 1.69 -4.38
CA VAL A 148 10.19 1.93 -3.30
C VAL A 148 9.44 2.15 -2.00
N GLY A 149 10.05 1.81 -0.88
CA GLY A 149 9.42 2.01 0.42
C GLY A 149 10.37 1.83 1.59
N GLY A 150 9.79 1.91 2.76
CA GLY A 150 10.45 1.62 4.03
C GLY A 150 9.67 0.57 4.81
N MET A 151 10.39 -0.19 5.60
CA MET A 151 9.86 -1.21 6.49
C MET A 151 10.43 -1.01 7.89
N VAL A 152 9.56 -1.05 8.89
CA VAL A 152 9.95 -1.18 10.30
C VAL A 152 9.73 -2.63 10.66
N TYR A 153 10.79 -3.30 11.08
CA TYR A 153 10.76 -4.72 11.42
C TYR A 153 11.12 -4.97 12.88
N ASN A 154 10.52 -6.01 13.47
CA ASN A 154 10.75 -6.42 14.84
C ASN A 154 10.87 -7.94 14.90
N PRO A 155 12.08 -8.49 14.71
CA PRO A 155 12.30 -9.91 14.73
C PRO A 155 12.26 -10.47 16.16
N GLY A 156 11.57 -11.60 16.33
CA GLY A 156 11.60 -12.41 17.54
C GLY A 156 12.26 -13.76 17.26
N LEU A 157 13.50 -13.93 17.67
CA LEU A 157 14.23 -15.20 17.53
C LEU A 157 14.09 -16.03 18.81
N VAL A 158 13.66 -17.28 18.67
CA VAL A 158 13.58 -18.24 19.78
C VAL A 158 14.32 -19.51 19.44
N GLN A 159 14.96 -20.10 20.45
CA GLN A 159 15.63 -21.40 20.33
C GLN A 159 14.92 -22.43 21.22
N ALA A 160 14.66 -23.59 20.67
CA ALA A 160 14.21 -24.73 21.45
C ALA A 160 15.37 -25.31 22.27
N VAL A 161 15.19 -25.40 23.58
CA VAL A 161 16.15 -26.01 24.52
C VAL A 161 15.47 -27.14 25.30
N PRO A 162 16.21 -28.11 25.85
CA PRO A 162 15.65 -29.11 26.75
C PRO A 162 14.88 -28.42 27.89
N GLY A 163 13.57 -28.65 28.00
CA GLY A 163 12.72 -28.05 29.00
C GLY A 163 11.95 -26.79 28.59
N GLY A 164 12.10 -26.30 27.35
CA GLY A 164 11.33 -25.14 26.88
C GLY A 164 11.90 -24.41 25.67
N THR A 165 11.58 -23.15 25.58
CA THR A 165 12.11 -22.23 24.55
C THR A 165 12.77 -21.02 25.21
N VAL A 166 13.92 -20.59 24.69
CA VAL A 166 14.64 -19.39 25.14
C VAL A 166 14.57 -18.34 24.01
N GLN A 167 14.24 -17.11 24.39
CA GLN A 167 14.30 -15.99 23.47
C GLN A 167 15.75 -15.52 23.34
N LEU A 168 16.23 -15.44 22.11
CA LEU A 168 17.58 -14.99 21.81
C LEU A 168 17.58 -13.52 21.42
N PRO A 169 18.61 -12.74 21.80
CA PRO A 169 18.82 -11.43 21.24
C PRO A 169 19.16 -11.52 19.75
N ALA A 170 18.71 -10.55 18.98
CA ALA A 170 19.13 -10.41 17.58
C ALA A 170 20.66 -10.22 17.51
N GLU A 171 21.28 -10.72 16.46
CA GLU A 171 22.74 -10.67 16.31
C GLU A 171 23.22 -9.22 16.25
N GLY A 172 24.26 -8.90 16.99
CA GLY A 172 24.78 -7.52 17.15
C GLY A 172 24.03 -6.67 18.18
N ASN A 173 23.04 -7.22 18.87
CA ASN A 173 22.29 -6.51 19.91
C ASN A 173 22.24 -7.33 21.21
N ASN A 174 22.43 -6.65 22.35
CA ASN A 174 22.43 -7.32 23.68
C ASN A 174 21.01 -7.43 24.29
N THR A 175 19.98 -7.01 23.56
CA THR A 175 18.59 -7.02 24.03
C THR A 175 17.74 -8.00 23.25
N ALA A 176 16.86 -8.72 23.93
CA ALA A 176 15.96 -9.69 23.32
C ALA A 176 14.88 -9.05 22.40
N THR A 177 14.75 -7.74 22.42
CA THR A 177 13.87 -6.97 21.54
C THR A 177 14.69 -5.97 20.73
N PHE A 178 14.62 -6.10 19.43
CA PHE A 178 15.29 -5.24 18.47
C PHE A 178 14.26 -4.75 17.44
N SER A 179 14.25 -3.46 17.15
CA SER A 179 13.49 -2.88 16.04
C SER A 179 14.45 -2.21 15.09
N GLY A 180 14.34 -2.54 13.82
CA GLY A 180 15.15 -1.96 12.77
C GLY A 180 14.30 -1.29 11.69
N VAL A 181 14.96 -0.48 10.87
CA VAL A 181 14.35 0.13 9.68
C VAL A 181 15.15 -0.31 8.46
N ALA A 182 14.44 -0.74 7.43
CA ALA A 182 15.04 -1.13 6.16
C ALA A 182 14.36 -0.42 4.99
N ALA A 183 15.12 -0.07 3.97
CA ALA A 183 14.57 0.29 2.67
C ALA A 183 14.11 -0.99 1.95
N VAL A 184 13.01 -0.90 1.22
CA VAL A 184 12.46 -2.00 0.43
C VAL A 184 12.18 -1.58 -1.00
N LEU A 185 12.37 -2.51 -1.93
CA LEU A 185 12.14 -2.32 -3.35
C LEU A 185 11.21 -3.45 -3.85
N PRO A 186 9.89 -3.22 -3.84
CA PRO A 186 8.92 -4.17 -4.38
C PRO A 186 8.94 -4.17 -5.91
N VAL A 187 9.01 -5.36 -6.49
CA VAL A 187 8.81 -5.59 -7.92
C VAL A 187 7.89 -6.78 -8.13
N GLY A 188 7.07 -6.76 -9.17
CA GLY A 188 6.22 -7.89 -9.45
C GLY A 188 5.17 -7.63 -10.51
N ALA A 189 4.14 -8.44 -10.49
CA ALA A 189 3.08 -8.40 -11.48
C ALA A 189 1.72 -8.74 -10.84
N GLY A 190 0.67 -8.41 -11.55
CA GLY A 190 -0.67 -8.72 -11.11
C GLY A 190 -1.71 -8.46 -12.19
N VAL A 191 -2.95 -8.62 -11.78
CA VAL A 191 -4.11 -8.32 -12.61
C VAL A 191 -5.16 -7.57 -11.81
N THR A 192 -5.71 -6.51 -12.39
CA THR A 192 -6.85 -5.78 -11.84
C THR A 192 -8.09 -6.12 -12.64
N LEU A 193 -9.15 -6.57 -11.96
CA LEU A 193 -10.48 -6.84 -12.47
C LEU A 193 -11.39 -5.69 -12.14
N ARG A 194 -12.05 -5.12 -13.13
CA ARG A 194 -13.08 -4.12 -12.93
C ARG A 194 -14.45 -4.80 -12.85
N ALA A 195 -14.98 -4.93 -11.61
CA ALA A 195 -16.29 -5.52 -11.38
C ALA A 195 -17.43 -4.53 -11.64
N SER A 196 -17.22 -3.24 -11.32
CA SER A 196 -18.22 -2.20 -11.57
C SER A 196 -17.55 -0.85 -11.89
N ARG A 197 -18.35 0.20 -12.00
CA ARG A 197 -17.81 1.55 -12.17
C ARG A 197 -16.93 1.99 -11.01
N SER A 198 -17.22 1.56 -9.80
CA SER A 198 -16.54 1.97 -8.57
C SER A 198 -15.73 0.87 -7.91
N LEU A 199 -15.95 -0.40 -8.26
CA LEU A 199 -15.35 -1.55 -7.56
C LEU A 199 -14.38 -2.29 -8.46
N TYR A 200 -13.19 -2.56 -7.92
CA TYR A 200 -12.11 -3.30 -8.58
C TYR A 200 -11.55 -4.33 -7.63
N PHE A 201 -11.11 -5.46 -8.17
CA PHE A 201 -10.37 -6.50 -7.47
C PHE A 201 -8.99 -6.62 -8.10
N THR A 202 -7.96 -6.64 -7.28
CA THR A 202 -6.58 -6.77 -7.75
C THR A 202 -5.93 -7.97 -7.09
N LEU A 203 -5.41 -8.87 -7.90
CA LEU A 203 -4.54 -9.97 -7.47
C LEU A 203 -3.13 -9.62 -7.90
N GLU A 204 -2.18 -9.64 -6.96
CA GLU A 204 -0.78 -9.31 -7.23
C GLU A 204 0.18 -10.23 -6.51
N GLY A 205 1.34 -10.47 -7.14
CA GLY A 205 2.49 -11.13 -6.54
C GLY A 205 3.68 -10.20 -6.59
N LEU A 206 4.28 -9.91 -5.44
CA LEU A 206 5.40 -8.99 -5.30
C LEU A 206 6.58 -9.67 -4.62
N TYR A 207 7.76 -9.40 -5.13
CA TYR A 207 9.05 -9.73 -4.51
C TYR A 207 9.66 -8.45 -3.95
N TYR A 208 10.09 -8.49 -2.70
CA TYR A 208 10.68 -7.37 -1.98
C TYR A 208 12.16 -7.61 -1.77
N PHE A 209 12.99 -6.82 -2.40
CA PHE A 209 14.39 -6.69 -2.05
C PHE A 209 14.50 -5.77 -0.84
N THR A 210 15.30 -6.15 0.17
CA THR A 210 15.50 -5.31 1.35
C THR A 210 16.93 -4.83 1.46
N SER A 211 17.13 -3.73 2.17
CA SER A 211 18.50 -3.24 2.46
C SER A 211 19.09 -3.87 3.71
N SER A 212 18.28 -4.60 4.50
CA SER A 212 18.68 -5.23 5.76
C SER A 212 18.96 -6.71 5.59
N ASP A 213 19.87 -7.22 6.42
CA ASP A 213 20.24 -8.62 6.58
C ASP A 213 19.87 -9.11 8.00
N LEU A 214 19.00 -8.39 8.69
CA LEU A 214 18.62 -8.65 10.06
C LEU A 214 17.11 -8.83 10.24
N LEU A 215 16.39 -9.14 9.16
CA LEU A 215 14.94 -9.34 9.25
C LEU A 215 14.58 -10.55 10.13
N ASP A 216 15.42 -11.59 10.11
CA ASP A 216 15.27 -12.77 10.95
C ASP A 216 16.08 -12.69 12.26
N GLY A 217 16.83 -11.60 12.46
CA GLY A 217 17.69 -11.40 13.63
C GLY A 217 19.03 -12.14 13.55
N ILE A 218 19.39 -12.70 12.40
CA ILE A 218 20.64 -13.45 12.15
C ILE A 218 21.32 -12.83 10.92
N SER A 219 22.62 -12.55 11.00
CA SER A 219 23.42 -12.04 9.89
C SER A 219 24.69 -12.88 9.68
N GLN A 220 25.52 -12.98 10.71
CA GLN A 220 26.85 -13.61 10.59
C GLN A 220 26.84 -15.14 10.71
N ARG A 221 25.73 -15.73 11.16
CA ARG A 221 25.58 -17.19 11.32
C ARG A 221 25.06 -17.90 10.08
N GLY A 222 24.61 -17.14 9.08
CA GLY A 222 24.14 -17.64 7.80
C GLY A 222 25.06 -17.27 6.64
N ASN A 223 24.57 -16.48 5.69
CA ASN A 223 25.35 -15.98 4.55
C ASN A 223 25.47 -14.45 4.62
N PRO A 224 26.56 -13.90 5.19
CA PRO A 224 26.70 -12.45 5.40
C PRO A 224 26.73 -11.62 4.11
N ASP A 225 26.88 -12.25 2.95
CA ASP A 225 26.91 -11.59 1.64
C ASP A 225 25.52 -11.49 0.98
N SER A 226 24.50 -12.15 1.55
CA SER A 226 23.13 -12.17 1.01
C SER A 226 22.20 -11.37 1.88
N LYS A 227 21.49 -10.41 1.29
CA LYS A 227 20.45 -9.63 1.98
C LYS A 227 19.13 -10.38 2.00
N ASP A 228 18.39 -10.19 3.07
CA ASP A 228 17.05 -10.74 3.23
C ASP A 228 16.09 -10.25 2.15
N SER A 229 15.18 -11.13 1.78
CA SER A 229 14.12 -10.83 0.81
C SER A 229 12.84 -11.55 1.20
N PHE A 230 11.72 -11.11 0.68
CA PHE A 230 10.44 -11.79 0.90
C PHE A 230 9.50 -11.62 -0.28
N MET A 231 8.55 -12.53 -0.36
CA MET A 231 7.48 -12.49 -1.36
C MET A 231 6.15 -12.26 -0.68
N THR A 232 5.25 -11.57 -1.38
CA THR A 232 3.84 -11.48 -0.99
C THR A 232 2.93 -11.82 -2.15
N ALA A 233 1.84 -12.54 -1.85
CA ALA A 233 0.70 -12.66 -2.72
C ALA A 233 -0.47 -11.91 -2.06
N ALA A 234 -1.09 -10.98 -2.77
CA ALA A 234 -2.13 -10.13 -2.21
C ALA A 234 -3.39 -10.12 -3.06
N LEU A 235 -4.53 -10.18 -2.36
CA LEU A 235 -5.84 -9.88 -2.94
C LEU A 235 -6.31 -8.53 -2.39
N LYS A 236 -6.56 -7.56 -3.28
CA LYS A 236 -7.00 -6.20 -2.90
C LYS A 236 -8.38 -5.91 -3.45
N ILE A 237 -9.18 -5.22 -2.66
CA ILE A 237 -10.45 -4.63 -3.05
C ILE A 237 -10.22 -3.12 -3.15
N GLU A 238 -10.52 -2.53 -4.30
CA GLU A 238 -10.29 -1.11 -4.52
C GLU A 238 -11.63 -0.42 -4.85
N TYR A 239 -11.91 0.69 -4.17
CA TYR A 239 -13.15 1.44 -4.33
C TYR A 239 -12.89 2.88 -4.79
N ALA A 240 -13.53 3.27 -5.90
CA ALA A 240 -13.43 4.60 -6.51
C ALA A 240 -14.56 5.53 -6.05
N PHE A 241 -14.20 6.67 -5.48
CA PHE A 241 -15.17 7.68 -5.03
C PHE A 241 -15.51 8.63 -6.18
N TYR A 242 -16.70 8.51 -6.74
CA TYR A 242 -17.21 9.45 -7.71
C TYR A 242 -18.00 10.57 -7.01
N LYS A 243 -17.61 11.83 -7.23
CA LYS A 243 -18.48 12.96 -6.81
C LYS A 243 -19.79 12.84 -7.53
N LYS A 244 -20.90 12.82 -6.79
CA LYS A 244 -22.24 13.02 -7.38
C LYS A 244 -22.21 14.38 -8.05
N LYS A 245 -22.45 14.45 -9.38
CA LYS A 245 -22.77 15.71 -10.04
C LYS A 245 -24.05 16.24 -9.38
N GLY A 246 -23.99 17.41 -8.74
CA GLY A 246 -25.20 18.11 -8.31
C GLY A 246 -26.16 18.18 -9.50
N LYS A 247 -27.41 17.86 -9.28
CA LYS A 247 -28.43 18.11 -10.28
C LYS A 247 -28.33 19.61 -10.60
N PRO A 248 -28.29 20.04 -11.88
CA PRO A 248 -28.45 21.44 -12.19
C PRO A 248 -29.81 21.86 -11.59
N LEU A 249 -29.79 22.93 -10.79
CA LEU A 249 -31.03 23.57 -10.38
C LEU A 249 -31.66 24.05 -11.67
N VAL A 250 -32.72 23.36 -12.11
CA VAL A 250 -33.56 23.82 -13.20
C VAL A 250 -34.35 24.95 -12.61
N HIS A 251 -33.98 26.20 -12.91
CA HIS A 251 -34.85 27.33 -12.73
C HIS A 251 -35.93 27.20 -13.83
N PHE A 252 -37.14 26.96 -13.40
CA PHE A 252 -38.32 27.22 -14.22
C PHE A 252 -38.66 28.72 -14.01
N ASP A 253 -38.48 29.49 -15.05
CA ASP A 253 -39.10 30.83 -15.18
C ASP A 253 -40.60 30.67 -15.46
#